data_9c7a2797aa75f3c800a1d07829a21427
#
_entry.id   9c7a2797aa75f3c800a1d07829a21427
#
_cell.length_a   1.000
_cell.length_b   1.000
_cell.length_c   1.000
_cell.angle_alpha   90.00
_cell.angle_beta   90.00
_cell.angle_gamma   90.00
#
_symmetry.space_group_name_H-M   'P 1'
#
loop_
_entity.id
_entity.type
_entity.pdbx_description
1 polymer ?
#
loop_
_entity_poly.entity_id
_entity_poly.type
_entity_poly.pdbx_seq_one_letter_code
_entity_poly.pdbx_strand_id
1 'polypeptide(L)'
;LYKRPEGELPKGEQVYRPETVRLIRAMMMKTMAAGGTASTIKVAGYTVAGKTGTANKVKNGRYTNDTVASIVGIVPAVNPRFIVAVMIDEPKKGSRFGGRAAGPVFSEIAESTLRMLMVSPDRESVSGGGFLAKIRN
;
A
#
# COMPACT_ATOMS: atom_id res chain seq x y z
N LEU A 1 -11.88 14.98 -16.54
CA LEU A 1 -12.01 13.54 -16.33
C LEU A 1 -12.38 12.92 -17.67
N TYR A 2 -11.45 12.19 -18.29
CA TYR A 2 -11.69 11.47 -19.54
C TYR A 2 -12.46 10.18 -19.22
N LYS A 3 -13.72 10.09 -19.59
CA LYS A 3 -14.49 8.86 -19.48
C LYS A 3 -14.15 8.00 -20.71
N ARG A 4 -13.52 6.85 -20.50
CA ARG A 4 -13.25 5.88 -21.58
C ARG A 4 -14.51 5.09 -21.93
N PRO A 5 -14.65 4.64 -23.19
CA PRO A 5 -15.70 3.70 -23.55
C PRO A 5 -15.67 2.45 -22.67
N GLU A 6 -16.83 1.93 -22.31
CA GLU A 6 -16.95 0.68 -21.56
C GLU A 6 -16.34 -0.47 -22.38
N GLY A 7 -15.42 -1.23 -21.75
CA GLY A 7 -14.81 -2.43 -22.33
C GLY A 7 -13.39 -2.24 -22.89
N GLU A 8 -12.88 -1.02 -23.08
CA GLU A 8 -11.50 -0.80 -23.50
C GLU A 8 -10.55 -0.66 -22.30
N LEU A 9 -9.81 -1.72 -22.02
CA LEU A 9 -8.63 -1.59 -21.15
C LEU A 9 -7.54 -0.83 -21.91
N PRO A 10 -6.86 0.14 -21.28
CA PRO A 10 -5.76 0.84 -21.92
C PRO A 10 -4.67 -0.18 -22.26
N LYS A 11 -4.25 -0.22 -23.52
CA LYS A 11 -3.01 -0.90 -23.89
C LYS A 11 -1.87 -0.14 -23.22
N GLY A 12 -1.33 -0.72 -22.15
CA GLY A 12 -0.11 -0.23 -21.52
C GLY A 12 1.11 -0.67 -22.32
N GLU A 13 2.13 0.15 -22.38
CA GLU A 13 3.46 -0.25 -22.85
C GLU A 13 4.17 -1.02 -21.73
N GLN A 14 4.76 -2.15 -22.05
CA GLN A 14 5.56 -2.91 -21.09
C GLN A 14 6.95 -2.27 -20.97
N VAL A 15 7.18 -1.54 -19.88
CA VAL A 15 8.44 -0.82 -19.62
C VAL A 15 9.53 -1.75 -19.06
N TYR A 16 9.15 -2.70 -18.20
CA TYR A 16 10.06 -3.64 -17.54
C TYR A 16 9.67 -5.08 -17.78
N ARG A 17 10.66 -5.99 -17.73
CA ARG A 17 10.40 -7.43 -17.83
C ARG A 17 9.55 -7.88 -16.63
N PRO A 18 8.62 -8.83 -16.82
CA PRO A 18 7.73 -9.31 -15.75
C PRO A 18 8.47 -9.84 -14.52
N GLU A 19 9.65 -10.47 -14.71
CA GLU A 19 10.51 -10.98 -13.62
C GLU A 19 11.00 -9.83 -12.75
N THR A 20 11.46 -8.74 -13.36
CA THR A 20 11.92 -7.54 -12.65
C THR A 20 10.79 -6.93 -11.82
N VAL A 21 9.59 -6.83 -12.40
CA VAL A 21 8.41 -6.31 -11.70
C VAL A 21 8.05 -7.19 -10.51
N ARG A 22 8.10 -8.52 -10.67
CA ARG A 22 7.83 -9.46 -9.56
C ARG A 22 8.83 -9.31 -8.43
N LEU A 23 10.12 -9.18 -8.73
CA LEU A 23 11.16 -8.98 -7.71
C LEU A 23 11.00 -7.65 -6.97
N ILE A 24 10.76 -6.54 -7.68
CA ILE A 24 10.53 -5.23 -7.07
C ILE A 24 9.30 -5.29 -6.15
N ARG A 25 8.20 -5.88 -6.61
CA ARG A 25 6.98 -6.03 -5.81
C ARG A 25 7.23 -6.87 -4.55
N ALA A 26 7.99 -7.95 -4.64
CA ALA A 26 8.37 -8.77 -3.49
C ALA A 26 9.22 -7.96 -2.47
N MET A 27 10.15 -7.13 -2.95
CA MET A 27 10.91 -6.23 -2.08
C MET A 27 10.00 -5.17 -1.42
N MET A 28 9.05 -4.61 -2.17
CA MET A 28 8.07 -3.66 -1.63
C MET A 28 7.14 -4.31 -0.60
N MET A 29 6.80 -5.58 -0.70
CA MET A 29 6.06 -6.31 0.34
C MET A 29 6.87 -6.41 1.64
N LYS A 30 8.19 -6.55 1.57
CA LYS A 30 9.05 -6.58 2.76
C LYS A 30 9.06 -5.27 3.55
N THR A 31 8.85 -4.12 2.90
CA THR A 31 8.74 -2.84 3.62
C THR A 31 7.50 -2.77 4.51
N MET A 32 6.47 -3.56 4.19
CA MET A 32 5.20 -3.66 4.93
C MET A 32 5.24 -4.74 6.02
N ALA A 33 6.28 -5.58 6.04
CA ALA A 33 6.45 -6.63 7.03
C ALA A 33 7.02 -6.07 8.35
N ALA A 34 7.06 -6.90 9.40
CA ALA A 34 7.68 -6.56 10.67
C ALA A 34 9.12 -6.08 10.47
N GLY A 35 9.49 -4.97 11.10
CA GLY A 35 10.79 -4.31 10.93
C GLY A 35 10.91 -3.42 9.69
N GLY A 36 9.94 -3.44 8.78
CA GLY A 36 9.91 -2.53 7.62
C GLY A 36 9.40 -1.13 7.97
N THR A 37 9.73 -0.15 7.14
CA THR A 37 9.39 1.27 7.34
C THR A 37 7.88 1.57 7.32
N ALA A 38 7.09 0.65 6.80
CA ALA A 38 5.64 0.74 6.70
C ALA A 38 4.91 -0.39 7.44
N SER A 39 5.56 -1.02 8.42
CA SER A 39 5.04 -2.19 9.15
C SER A 39 3.75 -1.93 9.93
N THR A 40 3.47 -0.69 10.26
CA THR A 40 2.23 -0.27 10.94
C THR A 40 1.03 -0.16 10.00
N ILE A 41 1.25 -0.11 8.69
CA ILE A 41 0.19 0.02 7.69
C ILE A 41 -0.36 -1.38 7.39
N LYS A 42 -1.65 -1.58 7.59
CA LYS A 42 -2.34 -2.84 7.35
C LYS A 42 -3.58 -2.58 6.50
N VAL A 43 -3.89 -3.53 5.63
CA VAL A 43 -5.17 -3.61 4.91
C VAL A 43 -5.74 -4.97 5.26
N ALA A 44 -6.88 -4.99 5.96
CA ALA A 44 -7.42 -6.21 6.55
C ALA A 44 -7.76 -7.25 5.48
N GLY A 45 -7.16 -8.45 5.60
CA GLY A 45 -7.38 -9.56 4.66
C GLY A 45 -6.59 -9.46 3.35
N TYR A 46 -5.73 -8.44 3.17
CA TYR A 46 -5.03 -8.26 1.90
C TYR A 46 -3.51 -8.08 2.08
N THR A 47 -2.77 -8.55 1.08
CA THR A 47 -1.34 -8.25 0.96
C THR A 47 -1.15 -6.86 0.36
N VAL A 48 -0.09 -6.17 0.81
CA VAL A 48 0.26 -4.84 0.33
C VAL A 48 1.74 -4.82 -0.05
N ALA A 49 2.03 -4.24 -1.20
CA ALA A 49 3.39 -3.88 -1.60
C ALA A 49 3.46 -2.34 -1.68
N GLY A 50 4.27 -1.71 -0.84
CA GLY A 50 4.25 -0.25 -0.76
C GLY A 50 5.60 0.37 -0.42
N LYS A 51 5.66 1.70 -0.55
CA LYS A 51 6.81 2.51 -0.16
C LYS A 51 6.34 3.84 0.41
N THR A 52 6.86 4.16 1.58
CA THR A 52 6.65 5.47 2.23
C THR A 52 7.69 6.48 1.78
N GLY A 53 7.32 7.73 1.77
CA GLY A 53 8.20 8.86 1.53
C GLY A 53 8.00 9.93 2.61
N THR A 54 9.08 10.65 2.93
CA THR A 54 9.04 11.85 3.76
C THR A 54 10.06 12.82 3.16
N ALA A 55 9.57 13.88 2.56
CA ALA A 55 10.40 14.90 1.93
C ALA A 55 10.30 16.20 2.69
N ASN A 56 11.44 16.79 3.08
CA ASN A 56 11.46 18.13 3.65
C ASN A 56 11.16 19.17 2.57
N LYS A 57 10.36 20.17 2.92
CA LYS A 57 10.06 21.28 2.00
C LYS A 57 11.21 22.28 1.94
N VAL A 58 11.36 22.89 0.79
CA VAL A 58 12.32 23.99 0.59
C VAL A 58 11.57 25.31 0.62
N LYS A 59 11.99 26.24 1.48
CA LYS A 59 11.51 27.63 1.54
C LYS A 59 12.72 28.57 1.47
N ASN A 60 12.68 29.52 0.56
CA ASN A 60 13.79 30.47 0.35
C ASN A 60 15.16 29.80 0.13
N GLY A 61 15.20 28.72 -0.67
CA GLY A 61 16.41 27.98 -0.99
C GLY A 61 16.97 27.10 0.14
N ARG A 62 16.27 26.93 1.26
CA ARG A 62 16.71 26.12 2.41
C ARG A 62 15.67 25.06 2.78
N TYR A 63 16.13 23.89 3.22
CA TYR A 63 15.25 22.88 3.78
C TYR A 63 14.63 23.35 5.08
N THR A 64 13.35 23.09 5.23
CA THR A 64 12.59 23.39 6.46
C THR A 64 12.24 22.10 7.20
N ASN A 65 11.67 22.23 8.40
CA ASN A 65 11.11 21.10 9.14
C ASN A 65 9.72 20.69 8.66
N ASP A 66 9.10 21.48 7.75
CA ASP A 66 7.85 21.11 7.12
C ASP A 66 8.10 19.97 6.12
N THR A 67 7.20 19.00 6.08
CA THR A 67 7.38 17.80 5.27
C THR A 67 6.17 17.52 4.39
N VAL A 68 6.43 16.83 3.29
CA VAL A 68 5.41 16.10 2.54
C VAL A 68 5.53 14.63 2.94
N ALA A 69 4.52 14.12 3.61
CA ALA A 69 4.43 12.72 4.02
C ALA A 69 3.66 11.93 2.97
N SER A 70 4.21 10.83 2.48
CA SER A 70 3.57 10.07 1.39
C SER A 70 3.67 8.57 1.57
N ILE A 71 2.75 7.87 0.93
CA ILE A 71 2.81 6.44 0.67
C ILE A 71 2.23 6.14 -0.71
N VAL A 72 2.86 5.22 -1.42
CA VAL A 72 2.30 4.59 -2.61
C VAL A 72 2.29 3.09 -2.38
N GLY A 73 1.17 2.43 -2.68
CA GLY A 73 1.05 0.99 -2.50
C GLY A 73 0.19 0.33 -3.58
N ILE A 74 0.56 -0.90 -3.88
CA ILE A 74 -0.13 -1.82 -4.80
C ILE A 74 -0.99 -2.75 -3.94
N VAL A 75 -2.26 -2.90 -4.26
CA VAL A 75 -3.23 -3.68 -3.47
C VAL A 75 -4.17 -4.47 -4.38
N PRO A 76 -4.40 -5.76 -4.12
CA PRO A 76 -3.57 -6.67 -3.35
C PRO A 76 -2.18 -6.81 -3.98
N ALA A 77 -1.15 -7.19 -3.18
CA ALA A 77 0.20 -7.30 -3.72
C ALA A 77 0.42 -8.58 -4.54
N VAL A 78 -0.29 -9.67 -4.24
CA VAL A 78 -0.16 -10.96 -4.96
C VAL A 78 -0.82 -10.88 -6.33
N ASN A 79 -2.07 -10.43 -6.37
CA ASN A 79 -2.83 -10.22 -7.61
C ASN A 79 -3.25 -8.75 -7.72
N PRO A 80 -2.40 -7.87 -8.26
CA PRO A 80 -2.64 -6.43 -8.26
C PRO A 80 -3.93 -6.02 -8.96
N ARG A 81 -4.72 -5.19 -8.29
CA ARG A 81 -5.95 -4.64 -8.83
C ARG A 81 -5.89 -3.14 -9.02
N PHE A 82 -5.24 -2.43 -8.10
CA PHE A 82 -5.08 -0.98 -8.19
C PHE A 82 -3.87 -0.49 -7.38
N ILE A 83 -3.53 0.75 -7.60
CA ILE A 83 -2.49 1.48 -6.87
C ILE A 83 -3.17 2.62 -6.13
N VAL A 84 -2.82 2.78 -4.85
CA VAL A 84 -3.23 3.92 -4.03
C VAL A 84 -2.00 4.77 -3.75
N ALA A 85 -2.12 6.08 -3.97
CA ALA A 85 -1.12 7.06 -3.59
C ALA A 85 -1.76 8.08 -2.65
N VAL A 86 -1.15 8.30 -1.50
CA VAL A 86 -1.58 9.30 -0.52
C VAL A 86 -0.42 10.25 -0.27
N MET A 87 -0.70 11.54 -0.36
CA MET A 87 0.23 12.60 -0.01
C MET A 87 -0.43 13.55 0.98
N ILE A 88 0.24 13.82 2.10
CA ILE A 88 -0.20 14.78 3.10
C ILE A 88 0.85 15.88 3.17
N ASP A 89 0.43 17.08 2.81
CA ASP A 89 1.28 18.26 2.86
C ASP A 89 1.25 18.87 4.26
N GLU A 90 2.42 19.08 4.82
CA GLU A 90 2.64 19.69 6.13
C GLU A 90 1.74 19.12 7.25
N PRO A 91 1.81 17.80 7.55
CA PRO A 91 1.00 17.23 8.62
C PRO A 91 1.30 17.96 9.95
N LYS A 92 0.27 18.57 10.55
CA LYS A 92 0.41 19.38 11.78
C LYS A 92 0.11 18.59 13.06
N LYS A 93 -0.57 17.44 12.95
CA LYS A 93 -0.92 16.60 14.08
C LYS A 93 -0.22 15.24 13.98
N GLY A 94 0.32 14.77 15.07
CA GLY A 94 0.96 13.47 15.15
C GLY A 94 2.36 13.44 14.53
N SER A 95 2.60 12.49 13.63
CA SER A 95 3.92 12.24 13.04
C SER A 95 4.05 12.88 11.65
N ARG A 96 5.21 13.46 11.40
CA ARG A 96 5.59 13.97 10.07
C ARG A 96 6.06 12.87 9.09
N PHE A 97 6.24 11.64 9.56
CA PHE A 97 6.72 10.53 8.74
C PHE A 97 5.62 9.89 7.92
N GLY A 98 5.90 9.60 6.63
CA GLY A 98 4.94 9.11 5.67
C GLY A 98 4.12 7.91 6.14
N GLY A 99 4.77 6.91 6.73
CA GLY A 99 4.07 5.72 7.23
C GLY A 99 3.05 6.01 8.33
N ARG A 100 3.32 6.96 9.21
CA ARG A 100 2.43 7.32 10.33
C ARG A 100 1.39 8.36 9.94
N ALA A 101 1.74 9.31 9.09
CA ALA A 101 0.81 10.36 8.68
C ALA A 101 -0.12 9.89 7.56
N ALA A 102 0.43 9.34 6.47
CA ALA A 102 -0.35 8.93 5.31
C ALA A 102 -0.87 7.48 5.37
N GLY A 103 -0.27 6.63 6.23
CA GLY A 103 -0.62 5.21 6.36
C GLY A 103 -2.08 4.93 6.72
N PRO A 104 -2.66 5.56 7.76
CA PRO A 104 -4.06 5.34 8.12
C PRO A 104 -5.03 5.66 6.99
N VAL A 105 -4.82 6.78 6.30
CA VAL A 105 -5.62 7.21 5.15
C VAL A 105 -5.49 6.21 3.99
N PHE A 106 -4.27 5.74 3.73
CA PHE A 106 -4.03 4.70 2.73
C PHE A 106 -4.81 3.42 3.05
N SER A 107 -4.76 2.94 4.31
CA SER A 107 -5.45 1.71 4.72
C SER A 107 -6.96 1.84 4.52
N GLU A 108 -7.56 2.93 4.95
CA GLU A 108 -9.00 3.19 4.83
C GLU A 108 -9.46 3.24 3.37
N ILE A 109 -8.74 3.97 2.51
CA ILE A 109 -9.04 4.04 1.07
C ILE A 109 -8.92 2.66 0.43
N ALA A 110 -7.82 1.93 0.71
CA ALA A 110 -7.58 0.62 0.15
C ALA A 110 -8.68 -0.38 0.55
N GLU A 111 -9.02 -0.46 1.83
CA GLU A 111 -10.07 -1.36 2.34
C GLU A 111 -11.46 -1.04 1.76
N SER A 112 -11.82 0.23 1.72
CA SER A 112 -13.10 0.67 1.17
C SER A 112 -13.20 0.35 -0.31
N THR A 113 -12.13 0.61 -1.08
CA THR A 113 -12.09 0.33 -2.53
C THR A 113 -12.16 -1.17 -2.81
N LEU A 114 -11.43 -2.01 -2.04
CA LEU A 114 -11.48 -3.46 -2.20
C LEU A 114 -12.87 -4.02 -1.96
N ARG A 115 -13.56 -3.54 -0.93
CA ARG A 115 -14.95 -3.91 -0.64
C ARG A 115 -15.90 -3.48 -1.76
N MET A 116 -15.80 -2.24 -2.23
CA MET A 116 -16.62 -1.73 -3.33
C MET A 116 -16.43 -2.53 -4.62
N LEU A 117 -15.21 -2.96 -4.91
CA LEU A 117 -14.86 -3.75 -6.08
C LEU A 117 -15.09 -5.27 -5.88
N MET A 118 -15.59 -5.68 -4.71
CA MET A 118 -15.82 -7.08 -4.36
C MET A 118 -14.59 -7.97 -4.60
N VAL A 119 -13.40 -7.45 -4.32
CA VAL A 119 -12.15 -8.19 -4.47
C VAL A 119 -12.02 -9.18 -3.31
N SER A 120 -11.83 -10.46 -3.61
CA SER A 120 -11.63 -11.48 -2.57
C SER A 120 -10.30 -11.25 -1.83
N PRO A 121 -10.28 -11.44 -0.48
CA PRO A 121 -9.04 -11.41 0.29
C PRO A 121 -7.99 -12.38 -0.25
N ASP A 122 -6.72 -11.98 -0.23
CA ASP A 122 -5.57 -12.79 -0.64
C ASP A 122 -4.65 -13.17 0.54
N ARG A 123 -5.05 -12.79 1.76
CA ARG A 123 -4.51 -13.29 3.02
C ARG A 123 -5.53 -14.21 3.67
N GLU A 124 -5.12 -15.40 4.06
CA GLU A 124 -5.92 -16.21 4.97
C GLU A 124 -6.15 -15.43 6.26
N SER A 125 -7.42 -15.27 6.63
CA SER A 125 -7.75 -14.83 7.98
C SER A 125 -7.17 -15.86 8.93
N VAL A 126 -6.22 -15.48 9.79
CA VAL A 126 -5.83 -16.29 10.94
C VAL A 126 -7.02 -16.27 11.89
N SER A 127 -8.05 -17.05 11.55
CA SER A 127 -9.10 -17.43 12.48
C SER A 127 -8.44 -18.34 13.51
N GLY A 128 -8.28 -17.86 14.74
CA GLY A 128 -7.85 -18.67 15.87
C GLY A 128 -8.81 -19.83 16.07
N GLY A 129 -8.49 -21.00 15.55
CA GLY A 129 -9.34 -22.18 15.63
C GLY A 129 -8.77 -23.38 14.88
N GLY A 130 -7.52 -23.75 15.10
CA GLY A 130 -6.92 -24.91 14.41
C GLY A 130 -5.79 -25.61 15.16
N PHE A 131 -5.65 -25.39 16.46
CA PHE A 131 -4.58 -26.08 17.22
C PHE A 131 -5.06 -27.33 17.98
N LEU A 132 -6.31 -27.71 17.92
CA LEU A 132 -6.84 -28.88 18.66
C LEU A 132 -7.25 -30.09 17.79
N ALA A 133 -6.95 -30.11 16.50
CA ALA A 133 -7.34 -31.21 15.62
C ALA A 133 -6.19 -32.18 15.24
N LYS A 134 -5.04 -32.14 15.90
CA LYS A 134 -3.91 -33.03 15.59
C LYS A 134 -3.36 -33.81 16.81
N ILE A 135 -4.20 -34.12 17.79
CA ILE A 135 -3.87 -35.10 18.83
C ILE A 135 -5.04 -36.08 18.91
N ARG A 136 -5.20 -36.91 17.90
CA ARG A 136 -5.95 -38.16 17.99
C ARG A 136 -5.68 -38.98 16.71
N ASN A 137 -4.60 -39.71 16.69
CA ASN A 137 -4.41 -41.09 16.27
C ASN A 137 -2.92 -41.36 16.30
#